data_dbfddcd8244aac81bd3efec74710db14
#
_entry.id   dbfddcd8244aac81bd3efec74710db14
#
_cell.length_a   1.000
_cell.length_b   1.000
_cell.length_c   1.000
_cell.angle_alpha   90.00
_cell.angle_beta   90.00
_cell.angle_gamma   90.00
#
_symmetry.space_group_name_H-M   'P 1'
#
loop_
_entity.id
_entity.type
_entity.pdbx_description
1 polymer ?
#
loop_
_entity_poly.entity_id
_entity_poly.type
_entity_poly.pdbx_seq_one_letter_code
_entity_poly.pdbx_strand_id
1 'polypeptide(L)'
;MFVRSNKYLIKLRKILLKKKYQRVFIITGKKSYIKSKANFFFSKVLKKKKYFVFYKKKLFTEIKELNYILNKIKEFKPNLILGVGGGVVIDYAKLSRFFYPNSSIEKKDLFKNYKKFKKLPLFVFPTTAGSGSEATNFSVLYIRRKKFSFENKDIKPNKFFYVIKFLKTCQKKNRASSGFDAISQSLESVFSKKSNEKSLKYSAISIKNSLKNYLHYVKKPEKIHFFKMALAAYYSGRAINIAKTNAPHALSYFFTQKFGIEHGHAVALTFLRFVNFYYKKYLINKSIFLRKRFNFLFKCTNTEDIYQFNRLILNLTKKSGLNTNFKKLKIDLKKNMREILSNTNQQRLKNSPIKIFKKDIRHILFDKCYSNFSSK
;
A
#
# COMPACT_ATOMS: atom_id res chain seq x y z
N MET A 1 -16.68 -0.32 -4.32
CA MET A 1 -17.44 0.38 -5.39
C MET A 1 -16.64 1.57 -5.88
N PHE A 2 -16.58 1.74 -7.20
CA PHE A 2 -15.93 2.90 -7.84
C PHE A 2 -17.00 3.96 -8.17
N VAL A 3 -16.88 5.13 -7.53
CA VAL A 3 -17.85 6.23 -7.65
C VAL A 3 -17.38 7.19 -8.74
N ARG A 4 -17.83 6.95 -9.98
CA ARG A 4 -17.38 7.65 -11.19
C ARG A 4 -18.32 8.75 -11.68
N SER A 5 -19.59 8.68 -11.33
CA SER A 5 -20.64 9.59 -11.79
C SER A 5 -21.62 9.94 -10.68
N ASN A 6 -22.54 10.87 -10.95
CA ASN A 6 -23.58 11.27 -10.00
C ASN A 6 -24.49 10.10 -9.61
N LYS A 7 -24.82 9.19 -10.54
CA LYS A 7 -25.60 7.97 -10.25
C LYS A 7 -24.97 7.15 -9.11
N TYR A 8 -23.64 6.92 -9.17
CA TYR A 8 -22.94 6.20 -8.11
C TYR A 8 -22.80 7.01 -6.81
N LEU A 9 -22.77 8.34 -6.90
CA LEU A 9 -22.75 9.22 -5.74
C LEU A 9 -24.08 9.17 -4.97
N ILE A 10 -25.20 9.15 -5.69
CA ILE A 10 -26.55 8.96 -5.11
C ILE A 10 -26.64 7.60 -4.41
N LYS A 11 -26.16 6.53 -5.06
CA LYS A 11 -26.12 5.18 -4.44
C LYS A 11 -25.28 5.18 -3.15
N LEU A 12 -24.11 5.86 -3.16
CA LEU A 12 -23.28 6.00 -1.98
C LEU A 12 -24.01 6.74 -0.84
N ARG A 13 -24.68 7.86 -1.15
CA ARG A 13 -25.50 8.61 -0.17
C ARG A 13 -26.59 7.72 0.45
N LYS A 14 -27.35 6.98 -0.36
CA LYS A 14 -28.37 6.03 0.12
C LYS A 14 -27.78 4.98 1.09
N ILE A 15 -26.56 4.49 0.83
CA ILE A 15 -25.88 3.54 1.73
C ILE A 15 -25.54 4.19 3.07
N LEU A 16 -24.99 5.41 3.07
CA LEU A 16 -24.61 6.14 4.29
C LEU A 16 -25.83 6.60 5.12
N LEU A 17 -26.94 6.87 4.45
CA LEU A 17 -28.18 7.36 5.09
C LEU A 17 -29.03 6.26 5.73
N LYS A 18 -28.68 4.98 5.60
CA LYS A 18 -29.45 3.90 6.23
C LYS A 18 -29.69 4.17 7.72
N LYS A 19 -30.94 3.91 8.20
CA LYS A 19 -31.38 4.16 9.59
C LYS A 19 -30.47 3.56 10.64
N LYS A 20 -29.86 2.39 10.37
CA LYS A 20 -28.96 1.70 11.31
C LYS A 20 -27.62 2.42 11.55
N TYR A 21 -27.24 3.43 10.77
CA TYR A 21 -25.99 4.18 10.93
C TYR A 21 -26.25 5.57 11.49
N GLN A 22 -26.56 5.68 12.79
CA GLN A 22 -26.89 6.96 13.43
C GLN A 22 -25.69 7.62 14.12
N ARG A 23 -24.68 6.83 14.51
CA ARG A 23 -23.47 7.33 15.19
C ARG A 23 -22.25 6.93 14.39
N VAL A 24 -21.64 7.88 13.70
CA VAL A 24 -20.58 7.63 12.72
C VAL A 24 -19.24 8.17 13.23
N PHE A 25 -18.22 7.30 13.34
CA PHE A 25 -16.88 7.70 13.71
C PHE A 25 -15.99 7.75 12.45
N ILE A 26 -15.41 8.90 12.14
CA ILE A 26 -14.59 9.12 10.94
C ILE A 26 -13.12 9.22 11.38
N ILE A 27 -12.26 8.35 10.85
CA ILE A 27 -10.82 8.41 11.01
C ILE A 27 -10.23 8.97 9.72
N THR A 28 -9.42 10.04 9.82
CA THR A 28 -8.88 10.71 8.64
C THR A 28 -7.59 11.48 8.94
N GLY A 29 -6.89 11.93 7.89
CA GLY A 29 -5.80 12.90 8.00
C GLY A 29 -6.32 14.31 7.69
N LYS A 30 -6.06 15.30 8.56
CA LYS A 30 -6.59 16.67 8.44
C LYS A 30 -6.40 17.28 7.03
N LYS A 31 -5.14 17.28 6.53
CA LYS A 31 -4.82 17.87 5.21
C LYS A 31 -5.55 17.18 4.06
N SER A 32 -5.55 15.84 4.02
CA SER A 32 -6.20 15.08 2.93
C SER A 32 -7.72 15.21 2.96
N TYR A 33 -8.32 15.23 4.15
CA TYR A 33 -9.76 15.34 4.34
C TYR A 33 -10.32 16.66 3.82
N ILE A 34 -9.63 17.76 4.15
CA ILE A 34 -10.02 19.11 3.70
C ILE A 34 -9.75 19.27 2.19
N LYS A 35 -8.52 18.97 1.73
CA LYS A 35 -8.14 19.13 0.31
C LYS A 35 -9.01 18.30 -0.63
N SER A 36 -9.39 17.09 -0.24
CA SER A 36 -10.27 16.25 -1.05
C SER A 36 -11.72 16.70 -1.07
N LYS A 37 -12.08 17.74 -0.30
CA LYS A 37 -13.46 18.16 -0.04
C LYS A 37 -14.34 17.05 0.54
N ALA A 38 -13.73 16.02 1.13
CA ALA A 38 -14.44 14.95 1.81
C ALA A 38 -15.17 15.48 3.06
N ASN A 39 -14.57 16.46 3.77
CA ASN A 39 -15.22 17.16 4.88
C ASN A 39 -16.59 17.71 4.48
N PHE A 40 -16.65 18.46 3.39
CA PHE A 40 -17.89 19.03 2.87
C PHE A 40 -18.90 17.96 2.43
N PHE A 41 -18.41 16.88 1.79
CA PHE A 41 -19.27 15.77 1.41
C PHE A 41 -19.92 15.10 2.63
N PHE A 42 -19.10 14.74 3.63
CA PHE A 42 -19.60 14.03 4.81
C PHE A 42 -20.43 14.93 5.72
N SER A 43 -20.10 16.21 5.89
CA SER A 43 -20.94 17.15 6.65
C SER A 43 -22.36 17.27 6.08
N LYS A 44 -22.48 17.36 4.75
CA LYS A 44 -23.80 17.37 4.09
C LYS A 44 -24.55 16.05 4.23
N VAL A 45 -23.87 14.91 4.01
CA VAL A 45 -24.52 13.59 4.01
C VAL A 45 -24.90 13.16 5.43
N LEU A 46 -24.12 13.54 6.42
CA LEU A 46 -24.33 13.14 7.82
C LEU A 46 -25.02 14.23 8.66
N LYS A 47 -25.58 15.29 8.05
CA LYS A 47 -26.18 16.43 8.75
C LYS A 47 -27.20 16.01 9.83
N LYS A 48 -28.00 14.97 9.57
CA LYS A 48 -29.02 14.45 10.50
C LYS A 48 -28.53 13.29 11.37
N LYS A 49 -27.19 13.10 11.52
CA LYS A 49 -26.58 12.01 12.29
C LYS A 49 -25.57 12.55 13.28
N LYS A 50 -25.37 11.85 14.39
CA LYS A 50 -24.24 12.14 15.28
C LYS A 50 -22.98 11.62 14.61
N TYR A 51 -21.96 12.47 14.39
CA TYR A 51 -20.69 12.02 13.88
C TYR A 51 -19.52 12.71 14.58
N PHE A 52 -18.43 11.97 14.71
CA PHE A 52 -17.16 12.46 15.28
C PHE A 52 -16.05 12.29 14.25
N VAL A 53 -15.18 13.28 14.08
CA VAL A 53 -14.05 13.25 13.14
C VAL A 53 -12.75 13.23 13.94
N PHE A 54 -12.06 12.12 13.84
CA PHE A 54 -10.71 11.96 14.41
C PHE A 54 -9.66 12.27 13.36
N TYR A 55 -8.80 13.24 13.63
CA TYR A 55 -7.66 13.58 12.78
C TYR A 55 -6.39 12.91 13.29
N LYS A 56 -5.91 11.88 12.55
CA LYS A 56 -4.62 11.27 12.89
C LYS A 56 -3.47 12.28 12.78
N LYS A 57 -2.51 12.18 13.68
CA LYS A 57 -1.33 13.06 13.73
C LYS A 57 -0.08 12.37 13.18
N LYS A 58 0.08 11.07 13.43
CA LYS A 58 1.29 10.31 13.13
C LYS A 58 1.41 9.96 11.64
N LEU A 59 2.64 9.95 11.11
CA LEU A 59 2.92 9.55 9.71
C LEU A 59 2.71 8.06 9.47
N PHE A 60 2.92 7.25 10.50
CA PHE A 60 2.76 5.80 10.50
C PHE A 60 1.64 5.38 11.44
N THR A 61 1.17 4.14 11.30
CA THR A 61 0.17 3.56 12.22
C THR A 61 0.87 3.14 13.51
N GLU A 62 0.90 4.01 14.51
CA GLU A 62 1.55 3.77 15.80
C GLU A 62 0.57 3.28 16.86
N ILE A 63 1.02 2.36 17.73
CA ILE A 63 0.17 1.77 18.78
C ILE A 63 -0.37 2.81 19.76
N LYS A 64 0.44 3.82 20.11
CA LYS A 64 -0.01 4.91 21.03
C LYS A 64 -1.19 5.68 20.45
N GLU A 65 -1.13 6.05 19.16
CA GLU A 65 -2.25 6.74 18.50
C GLU A 65 -3.44 5.81 18.27
N LEU A 66 -3.20 4.51 17.99
CA LEU A 66 -4.27 3.53 17.90
C LEU A 66 -5.04 3.40 19.22
N ASN A 67 -4.34 3.36 20.36
CA ASN A 67 -4.95 3.30 21.69
C ASN A 67 -5.79 4.56 21.97
N TYR A 68 -5.28 5.72 21.60
CA TYR A 68 -6.07 6.95 21.71
C TYR A 68 -7.34 6.93 20.84
N ILE A 69 -7.24 6.40 19.61
CA ILE A 69 -8.42 6.20 18.73
C ILE A 69 -9.42 5.22 19.37
N LEU A 70 -8.94 4.09 19.91
CA LEU A 70 -9.80 3.08 20.56
C LEU A 70 -10.55 3.68 21.75
N ASN A 71 -9.88 4.47 22.57
CA ASN A 71 -10.52 5.15 23.70
C ASN A 71 -11.63 6.09 23.22
N LYS A 72 -11.35 6.93 22.20
CA LYS A 72 -12.36 7.84 21.61
C LYS A 72 -13.53 7.08 20.97
N ILE A 73 -13.30 5.93 20.35
CA ILE A 73 -14.38 5.08 19.82
C ILE A 73 -15.23 4.52 20.95
N LYS A 74 -14.61 4.08 22.06
CA LYS A 74 -15.32 3.58 23.25
C LYS A 74 -16.21 4.65 23.88
N GLU A 75 -15.69 5.88 24.03
CA GLU A 75 -16.45 7.04 24.53
C GLU A 75 -17.63 7.39 23.59
N PHE A 76 -17.38 7.46 22.29
CA PHE A 76 -18.38 7.87 21.31
C PHE A 76 -19.43 6.79 21.01
N LYS A 77 -19.13 5.50 21.20
CA LYS A 77 -20.01 4.34 20.95
C LYS A 77 -20.63 4.37 19.54
N PRO A 78 -19.85 4.35 18.44
CA PRO A 78 -20.39 4.42 17.09
C PRO A 78 -21.08 3.12 16.69
N ASN A 79 -21.91 3.20 15.64
CA ASN A 79 -22.43 2.02 14.94
C ASN A 79 -21.93 1.92 13.47
N LEU A 80 -21.03 2.83 13.08
CA LEU A 80 -20.30 2.78 11.82
C LEU A 80 -18.94 3.49 11.97
N ILE A 81 -17.87 2.86 11.48
CA ILE A 81 -16.55 3.50 11.31
C ILE A 81 -16.34 3.83 9.83
N LEU A 82 -15.87 5.04 9.56
CA LEU A 82 -15.40 5.46 8.24
C LEU A 82 -13.90 5.73 8.30
N GLY A 83 -13.12 5.10 7.39
CA GLY A 83 -11.73 5.43 7.14
C GLY A 83 -11.61 6.27 5.86
N VAL A 84 -11.27 7.55 5.96
CA VAL A 84 -11.20 8.47 4.81
C VAL A 84 -9.78 8.96 4.63
N GLY A 85 -8.99 8.34 3.74
CA GLY A 85 -7.58 8.71 3.59
C GLY A 85 -6.74 7.69 2.82
N GLY A 86 -5.42 7.81 2.92
CA GLY A 86 -4.47 6.83 2.38
C GLY A 86 -4.33 5.59 3.27
N GLY A 87 -3.36 4.73 2.94
CA GLY A 87 -3.15 3.43 3.60
C GLY A 87 -3.09 3.50 5.11
N VAL A 88 -2.35 4.45 5.69
CA VAL A 88 -2.23 4.63 7.16
C VAL A 88 -3.58 4.87 7.83
N VAL A 89 -4.45 5.69 7.23
CA VAL A 89 -5.80 5.93 7.75
C VAL A 89 -6.65 4.67 7.69
N ILE A 90 -6.55 3.94 6.58
CA ILE A 90 -7.31 2.69 6.40
C ILE A 90 -6.82 1.64 7.40
N ASP A 91 -5.52 1.56 7.65
CA ASP A 91 -4.93 0.65 8.62
C ASP A 91 -5.38 0.97 10.05
N TYR A 92 -5.39 2.25 10.45
CA TYR A 92 -5.98 2.65 11.74
C TYR A 92 -7.46 2.24 11.83
N ALA A 93 -8.25 2.50 10.80
CA ALA A 93 -9.68 2.16 10.81
C ALA A 93 -9.92 0.64 10.91
N LYS A 94 -9.09 -0.16 10.22
CA LYS A 94 -9.13 -1.63 10.29
C LYS A 94 -8.77 -2.15 11.68
N LEU A 95 -7.67 -1.68 12.25
CA LEU A 95 -7.22 -2.06 13.59
C LEU A 95 -8.21 -1.61 14.66
N SER A 96 -8.71 -0.37 14.57
CA SER A 96 -9.72 0.14 15.51
C SER A 96 -11.00 -0.68 15.50
N ARG A 97 -11.49 -1.07 14.31
CA ARG A 97 -12.64 -1.97 14.20
C ARG A 97 -12.39 -3.33 14.85
N PHE A 98 -11.17 -3.85 14.66
CA PHE A 98 -10.85 -5.20 15.13
C PHE A 98 -10.70 -5.25 16.65
N PHE A 99 -10.00 -4.29 17.24
CA PHE A 99 -9.72 -4.26 18.67
C PHE A 99 -10.85 -3.66 19.51
N TYR A 100 -11.82 -2.96 18.91
CA TYR A 100 -13.02 -2.54 19.64
C TYR A 100 -13.81 -3.77 20.15
N PRO A 101 -14.28 -3.82 21.42
CA PRO A 101 -14.48 -2.69 22.33
C PRO A 101 -13.31 -2.36 23.28
N ASN A 102 -12.12 -2.94 23.11
CA ASN A 102 -10.99 -2.59 23.94
C ASN A 102 -10.68 -1.09 23.83
N SER A 103 -10.31 -0.44 24.93
CA SER A 103 -9.88 0.97 24.94
C SER A 103 -8.40 1.14 24.66
N SER A 104 -7.62 0.08 24.87
CA SER A 104 -6.19 0.03 24.57
C SER A 104 -5.74 -1.40 24.25
N ILE A 105 -4.59 -1.51 23.59
CA ILE A 105 -3.93 -2.78 23.27
C ILE A 105 -2.43 -2.67 23.51
N GLU A 106 -1.79 -3.80 23.74
CA GLU A 106 -0.35 -3.96 23.82
C GLU A 106 0.17 -4.87 22.71
N LYS A 107 1.51 -5.05 22.64
CA LYS A 107 2.13 -5.95 21.66
C LYS A 107 1.61 -7.39 21.77
N LYS A 108 1.43 -7.89 23.00
CA LYS A 108 0.91 -9.26 23.25
C LYS A 108 -0.46 -9.48 22.62
N ASP A 109 -1.28 -8.43 22.53
CA ASP A 109 -2.64 -8.52 21.98
C ASP A 109 -2.67 -8.76 20.47
N LEU A 110 -1.58 -8.48 19.75
CA LEU A 110 -1.47 -8.81 18.33
C LEU A 110 -1.44 -10.32 18.05
N PHE A 111 -1.15 -11.13 19.06
CA PHE A 111 -0.99 -12.58 18.94
C PHE A 111 -2.10 -13.37 19.63
N LYS A 112 -3.03 -12.69 20.30
CA LYS A 112 -4.18 -13.33 20.97
C LYS A 112 -5.25 -13.74 19.96
N ASN A 113 -5.89 -14.89 20.25
CA ASN A 113 -7.13 -15.27 19.59
C ASN A 113 -8.27 -14.47 20.22
N TYR A 114 -8.76 -13.47 19.51
CA TYR A 114 -9.93 -12.73 19.95
C TYR A 114 -11.21 -13.53 19.67
N LYS A 115 -12.05 -13.71 20.70
CA LYS A 115 -13.42 -14.22 20.53
C LYS A 115 -14.19 -13.28 19.59
N LYS A 116 -15.10 -13.85 18.80
CA LYS A 116 -15.91 -13.08 17.83
C LYS A 116 -16.87 -12.13 18.55
N PHE A 117 -16.45 -10.89 18.80
CA PHE A 117 -17.40 -9.84 19.13
C PHE A 117 -18.13 -9.37 17.85
N LYS A 118 -19.38 -8.92 18.01
CA LYS A 118 -20.11 -8.26 16.91
C LYS A 118 -19.35 -7.02 16.46
N LYS A 119 -18.69 -7.14 15.29
CA LYS A 119 -17.79 -6.09 14.80
C LYS A 119 -18.56 -4.93 14.21
N LEU A 120 -18.10 -3.72 14.49
CA LEU A 120 -18.63 -2.50 13.88
C LEU A 120 -18.47 -2.57 12.35
N PRO A 121 -19.47 -2.13 11.57
CA PRO A 121 -19.30 -1.93 10.14
C PRO A 121 -18.18 -0.93 9.87
N LEU A 122 -17.29 -1.28 8.92
CA LEU A 122 -16.21 -0.41 8.45
C LEU A 122 -16.36 -0.13 6.98
N PHE A 123 -16.46 1.15 6.62
CA PHE A 123 -16.42 1.61 5.24
C PHE A 123 -15.18 2.47 5.04
N VAL A 124 -14.45 2.24 3.95
CA VAL A 124 -13.23 2.98 3.66
C VAL A 124 -13.33 3.75 2.35
N PHE A 125 -12.72 4.93 2.34
CA PHE A 125 -12.70 5.88 1.24
C PHE A 125 -11.25 6.27 0.94
N PRO A 126 -10.55 5.48 0.09
CA PRO A 126 -9.18 5.80 -0.27
C PRO A 126 -9.08 7.16 -0.95
N THR A 127 -8.12 7.98 -0.54
CA THR A 127 -7.77 9.27 -1.17
C THR A 127 -6.47 9.20 -1.97
N THR A 128 -5.84 8.03 -2.02
CA THR A 128 -4.68 7.68 -2.84
C THR A 128 -4.95 6.38 -3.58
N ALA A 129 -4.33 6.20 -4.74
CA ALA A 129 -4.38 4.94 -5.49
C ALA A 129 -3.01 4.25 -5.41
N GLY A 130 -2.83 3.40 -4.42
CA GLY A 130 -1.53 2.77 -4.16
C GLY A 130 -1.61 1.53 -3.28
N SER A 131 -1.67 1.68 -1.98
CA SER A 131 -1.49 0.62 -0.99
C SER A 131 -2.44 -0.59 -1.10
N GLY A 132 -3.61 -0.42 -1.72
CA GLY A 132 -4.63 -1.47 -1.78
C GLY A 132 -5.14 -1.96 -0.42
N SER A 133 -4.92 -1.19 0.67
CA SER A 133 -5.28 -1.59 2.03
C SER A 133 -6.79 -1.89 2.19
N GLU A 134 -7.63 -1.27 1.38
CA GLU A 134 -9.08 -1.56 1.32
C GLU A 134 -9.41 -2.98 0.85
N ALA A 135 -8.47 -3.65 0.18
CA ALA A 135 -8.65 -5.00 -0.36
C ALA A 135 -7.97 -6.09 0.48
N THR A 136 -7.17 -5.70 1.50
CA THR A 136 -6.35 -6.63 2.28
C THR A 136 -6.96 -6.98 3.63
N ASN A 137 -6.61 -8.18 4.12
CA ASN A 137 -6.92 -8.68 5.46
C ASN A 137 -5.76 -8.49 6.45
N PHE A 138 -4.82 -7.61 6.15
CA PHE A 138 -3.73 -7.24 7.05
C PHE A 138 -3.62 -5.72 7.18
N SER A 139 -3.02 -5.27 8.26
CA SER A 139 -2.69 -3.88 8.55
C SER A 139 -1.29 -3.79 9.14
N VAL A 140 -0.65 -2.64 8.93
CA VAL A 140 0.64 -2.34 9.51
C VAL A 140 0.45 -1.64 10.84
N LEU A 141 1.25 -1.98 11.85
CA LEU A 141 1.31 -1.31 13.14
C LEU A 141 2.77 -1.16 13.57
N TYR A 142 3.13 0.01 14.07
CA TYR A 142 4.44 0.27 14.62
C TYR A 142 4.38 0.33 16.15
N ILE A 143 5.28 -0.44 16.80
CA ILE A 143 5.45 -0.47 18.25
C ILE A 143 6.93 -0.24 18.53
N ARG A 144 7.27 0.85 19.26
CA ARG A 144 8.66 1.22 19.56
C ARG A 144 9.53 1.20 18.29
N ARG A 145 9.07 1.86 17.21
CA ARG A 145 9.72 1.91 15.89
C ARG A 145 9.87 0.56 15.14
N LYS A 146 9.46 -0.56 15.73
CA LYS A 146 9.44 -1.87 15.04
C LYS A 146 8.11 -2.05 14.33
N LYS A 147 8.17 -2.52 13.09
CA LYS A 147 6.99 -2.77 12.25
C LYS A 147 6.43 -4.16 12.48
N PHE A 148 5.15 -4.24 12.71
CA PHE A 148 4.35 -5.46 12.78
C PHE A 148 3.32 -5.46 11.66
N SER A 149 3.10 -6.63 11.05
CA SER A 149 2.00 -6.85 10.12
C SER A 149 0.95 -7.69 10.82
N PHE A 150 -0.14 -7.06 11.22
CA PHE A 150 -1.28 -7.76 11.83
C PHE A 150 -2.17 -8.31 10.73
N GLU A 151 -2.43 -9.61 10.73
CA GLU A 151 -3.24 -10.29 9.72
C GLU A 151 -4.41 -11.03 10.38
N ASN A 152 -5.62 -10.71 9.95
CA ASN A 152 -6.83 -11.40 10.35
C ASN A 152 -7.93 -11.15 9.31
N LYS A 153 -8.70 -12.20 8.94
CA LYS A 153 -9.79 -12.08 7.96
C LYS A 153 -10.84 -11.02 8.34
N ASP A 154 -11.00 -10.78 9.62
CA ASP A 154 -12.02 -9.91 10.18
C ASP A 154 -11.65 -8.42 10.14
N ILE A 155 -10.41 -8.04 9.87
CA ILE A 155 -10.05 -6.63 9.73
C ILE A 155 -10.42 -6.05 8.37
N LYS A 156 -10.75 -6.90 7.38
CA LYS A 156 -11.10 -6.46 6.05
C LYS A 156 -12.33 -5.54 6.09
N PRO A 157 -12.30 -4.37 5.42
CA PRO A 157 -13.46 -3.46 5.36
C PRO A 157 -14.71 -4.15 4.78
N ASN A 158 -15.90 -3.84 5.33
CA ASN A 158 -17.16 -4.32 4.78
C ASN A 158 -17.46 -3.73 3.41
N LYS A 159 -17.09 -2.46 3.21
CA LYS A 159 -17.24 -1.76 1.93
C LYS A 159 -16.07 -0.80 1.71
N PHE A 160 -15.71 -0.62 0.45
CA PHE A 160 -14.81 0.46 0.04
C PHE A 160 -15.47 1.30 -1.07
N PHE A 161 -15.08 2.57 -1.12
CA PHE A 161 -15.61 3.53 -2.08
C PHE A 161 -14.47 4.38 -2.64
N TYR A 162 -14.05 4.10 -3.86
CA TYR A 162 -13.17 5.00 -4.59
C TYR A 162 -14.01 6.14 -5.18
N VAL A 163 -14.07 7.25 -4.46
CA VAL A 163 -14.70 8.47 -4.94
C VAL A 163 -13.67 9.24 -5.74
N ILE A 164 -13.81 9.25 -7.07
CA ILE A 164 -12.78 9.82 -7.96
C ILE A 164 -12.50 11.30 -7.64
N LYS A 165 -13.51 12.04 -7.20
CA LYS A 165 -13.34 13.43 -6.74
C LYS A 165 -12.35 13.55 -5.58
N PHE A 166 -12.30 12.58 -4.66
CA PHE A 166 -11.36 12.60 -3.51
C PHE A 166 -9.92 12.31 -3.94
N LEU A 167 -9.70 11.55 -5.00
CA LEU A 167 -8.38 11.25 -5.53
C LEU A 167 -7.77 12.43 -6.29
N LYS A 168 -8.60 13.29 -6.93
CA LYS A 168 -8.13 14.39 -7.79
C LYS A 168 -7.21 15.38 -7.07
N THR A 169 -7.36 15.54 -5.78
CA THR A 169 -6.59 16.50 -4.96
C THR A 169 -5.31 15.92 -4.39
N CYS A 170 -5.02 14.65 -4.67
CA CYS A 170 -3.76 14.02 -4.30
C CYS A 170 -2.59 14.73 -5.02
N GLN A 171 -1.60 15.19 -4.27
CA GLN A 171 -0.43 15.91 -4.82
C GLN A 171 0.38 15.01 -5.75
N LYS A 172 1.05 15.62 -6.76
CA LYS A 172 1.86 14.92 -7.77
C LYS A 172 2.87 13.96 -7.13
N LYS A 173 3.62 14.40 -6.11
CA LYS A 173 4.58 13.57 -5.38
C LYS A 173 3.93 12.33 -4.76
N ASN A 174 2.79 12.50 -4.11
CA ASN A 174 2.04 11.39 -3.51
C ASN A 174 1.42 10.47 -4.57
N ARG A 175 0.98 11.02 -5.73
CA ARG A 175 0.54 10.20 -6.86
C ARG A 175 1.66 9.35 -7.41
N ALA A 176 2.86 9.92 -7.57
CA ALA A 176 4.04 9.20 -8.03
C ALA A 176 4.37 8.04 -7.09
N SER A 177 4.54 8.33 -5.81
CA SER A 177 4.87 7.31 -4.82
C SER A 177 3.77 6.25 -4.70
N SER A 178 2.51 6.64 -4.49
CA SER A 178 1.42 5.67 -4.32
C SER A 178 1.16 4.85 -5.59
N GLY A 179 1.24 5.48 -6.77
CA GLY A 179 1.06 4.74 -8.03
C GLY A 179 2.15 3.72 -8.27
N PHE A 180 3.41 4.05 -7.93
CA PHE A 180 4.51 3.09 -8.02
C PHE A 180 4.39 1.98 -6.97
N ASP A 181 3.83 2.27 -5.79
CA ASP A 181 3.52 1.25 -4.79
C ASP A 181 2.57 0.17 -5.36
N ALA A 182 1.50 0.56 -6.06
CA ALA A 182 0.61 -0.39 -6.72
C ALA A 182 1.30 -1.21 -7.82
N ILE A 183 2.21 -0.58 -8.60
CA ILE A 183 3.02 -1.28 -9.63
C ILE A 183 3.93 -2.31 -8.96
N SER A 184 4.73 -1.88 -7.99
CA SER A 184 5.70 -2.75 -7.31
C SER A 184 5.04 -3.90 -6.55
N GLN A 185 3.94 -3.66 -5.85
CA GLN A 185 3.16 -4.70 -5.18
C GLN A 185 2.71 -5.79 -6.15
N SER A 186 2.21 -5.40 -7.33
CA SER A 186 1.76 -6.35 -8.35
C SER A 186 2.91 -7.16 -8.91
N LEU A 187 4.03 -6.51 -9.22
CA LEU A 187 5.22 -7.15 -9.76
C LEU A 187 5.89 -8.06 -8.72
N GLU A 188 5.98 -7.63 -7.46
CA GLU A 188 6.49 -8.47 -6.37
C GLU A 188 5.60 -9.68 -6.09
N SER A 189 4.28 -9.52 -6.20
CA SER A 189 3.33 -10.63 -6.08
C SER A 189 3.59 -11.73 -7.10
N VAL A 190 4.07 -11.40 -8.31
CA VAL A 190 4.47 -12.39 -9.33
C VAL A 190 5.61 -13.25 -8.84
N PHE A 191 6.63 -12.66 -8.20
CA PHE A 191 7.83 -13.36 -7.72
C PHE A 191 7.68 -13.98 -6.32
N SER A 192 6.60 -13.73 -5.63
CA SER A 192 6.39 -14.22 -4.27
C SER A 192 6.29 -15.75 -4.21
N LYS A 193 6.91 -16.40 -3.21
CA LYS A 193 6.74 -17.84 -2.96
C LYS A 193 5.28 -18.24 -2.76
N LYS A 194 4.48 -17.35 -2.14
CA LYS A 194 3.05 -17.56 -1.88
C LYS A 194 2.16 -17.25 -3.09
N SER A 195 2.73 -16.90 -4.26
CA SER A 195 1.92 -16.61 -5.44
C SER A 195 1.24 -17.86 -6.00
N ASN A 196 0.00 -17.70 -6.42
CA ASN A 196 -0.79 -18.73 -7.08
C ASN A 196 -1.52 -18.12 -8.31
N GLU A 197 -2.23 -18.91 -9.07
CA GLU A 197 -2.95 -18.48 -10.27
C GLU A 197 -3.87 -17.28 -9.99
N LYS A 198 -4.60 -17.30 -8.86
CA LYS A 198 -5.52 -16.21 -8.49
C LYS A 198 -4.78 -14.90 -8.23
N SER A 199 -3.64 -14.95 -7.52
CA SER A 199 -2.81 -13.78 -7.31
C SER A 199 -2.17 -13.27 -8.61
N LEU A 200 -1.77 -14.18 -9.51
CA LEU A 200 -1.23 -13.82 -10.83
C LEU A 200 -2.29 -13.14 -11.70
N LYS A 201 -3.53 -13.65 -11.74
CA LYS A 201 -4.65 -12.99 -12.44
C LYS A 201 -4.86 -11.55 -11.91
N TYR A 202 -4.84 -11.35 -10.59
CA TYR A 202 -4.96 -10.00 -10.02
C TYR A 202 -3.76 -9.11 -10.35
N SER A 203 -2.53 -9.66 -10.31
CA SER A 203 -1.33 -8.94 -10.70
C SER A 203 -1.39 -8.48 -12.15
N ALA A 204 -1.78 -9.35 -13.08
CA ALA A 204 -1.92 -9.00 -14.50
C ALA A 204 -2.90 -7.84 -14.72
N ILE A 205 -4.07 -7.87 -14.07
CA ILE A 205 -5.06 -6.77 -14.16
C ILE A 205 -4.47 -5.47 -13.63
N SER A 206 -3.76 -5.53 -12.49
CA SER A 206 -3.13 -4.36 -11.89
C SER A 206 -2.01 -3.80 -12.77
N ILE A 207 -1.10 -4.64 -13.24
CA ILE A 207 0.03 -4.26 -14.11
C ILE A 207 -0.50 -3.58 -15.38
N LYS A 208 -1.44 -4.20 -16.08
CA LYS A 208 -2.04 -3.66 -17.31
C LYS A 208 -2.64 -2.27 -17.10
N ASN A 209 -3.39 -2.08 -16.02
CA ASN A 209 -4.03 -0.78 -15.74
C ASN A 209 -3.03 0.27 -15.25
N SER A 210 -2.04 -0.10 -14.41
CA SER A 210 -1.06 0.82 -13.89
C SER A 210 -0.06 1.28 -14.95
N LEU A 211 0.57 0.38 -15.69
CA LEU A 211 1.60 0.74 -16.67
C LEU A 211 1.07 1.70 -17.73
N LYS A 212 -0.13 1.45 -18.26
CA LYS A 212 -0.77 2.33 -19.26
C LYS A 212 -1.13 3.72 -18.73
N ASN A 213 -1.41 3.84 -17.43
CA ASN A 213 -2.03 5.06 -16.88
C ASN A 213 -1.13 5.82 -15.89
N TYR A 214 -0.06 5.23 -15.39
CA TYR A 214 0.75 5.77 -14.30
C TYR A 214 1.34 7.16 -14.61
N LEU A 215 2.01 7.32 -15.74
CA LEU A 215 2.63 8.61 -16.08
C LEU A 215 1.59 9.70 -16.32
N HIS A 216 0.48 9.40 -16.97
CA HIS A 216 -0.65 10.33 -17.11
C HIS A 216 -1.23 10.70 -15.73
N TYR A 217 -1.47 9.68 -14.87
CA TYR A 217 -1.95 9.88 -13.51
C TYR A 217 -1.04 10.79 -12.69
N VAL A 218 0.28 10.70 -12.87
CA VAL A 218 1.24 11.55 -12.16
C VAL A 218 1.31 12.95 -12.74
N LYS A 219 1.40 13.09 -14.06
CA LYS A 219 1.71 14.37 -14.73
C LYS A 219 0.45 15.23 -14.99
N LYS A 220 -0.43 14.73 -15.84
CA LYS A 220 -1.65 15.42 -16.29
C LYS A 220 -2.87 14.46 -16.18
N PRO A 221 -3.38 14.23 -14.96
CA PRO A 221 -4.40 13.23 -14.77
C PRO A 221 -5.80 13.72 -15.16
N GLU A 222 -6.44 12.95 -16.02
CA GLU A 222 -7.86 13.00 -16.28
C GLU A 222 -8.63 12.02 -15.36
N LYS A 223 -9.95 12.11 -15.40
CA LYS A 223 -10.83 11.24 -14.61
C LYS A 223 -10.59 9.74 -14.86
N ILE A 224 -10.28 9.38 -16.11
CA ILE A 224 -9.99 7.99 -16.48
C ILE A 224 -8.71 7.47 -15.82
N HIS A 225 -7.66 8.27 -15.74
CA HIS A 225 -6.39 7.89 -15.15
C HIS A 225 -6.52 7.65 -13.64
N PHE A 226 -7.29 8.49 -12.93
CA PHE A 226 -7.63 8.25 -11.51
C PHE A 226 -8.39 6.93 -11.33
N PHE A 227 -9.36 6.66 -12.19
CA PHE A 227 -10.14 5.43 -12.13
C PHE A 227 -9.27 4.19 -12.41
N LYS A 228 -8.46 4.22 -13.47
CA LYS A 228 -7.59 3.11 -13.84
C LYS A 228 -6.53 2.82 -12.78
N MET A 229 -5.94 3.86 -12.18
CA MET A 229 -5.00 3.69 -11.08
C MET A 229 -5.67 3.22 -9.78
N ALA A 230 -6.89 3.66 -9.48
CA ALA A 230 -7.67 3.12 -8.36
C ALA A 230 -8.00 1.63 -8.57
N LEU A 231 -8.31 1.23 -9.82
CA LEU A 231 -8.53 -0.17 -10.18
C LEU A 231 -7.24 -0.98 -10.02
N ALA A 232 -6.10 -0.43 -10.47
CA ALA A 232 -4.79 -1.05 -10.29
C ALA A 232 -4.46 -1.25 -8.81
N ALA A 233 -4.62 -0.22 -7.97
CA ALA A 233 -4.39 -0.29 -6.53
C ALA A 233 -5.27 -1.34 -5.85
N TYR A 234 -6.55 -1.42 -6.21
CA TYR A 234 -7.45 -2.45 -5.69
C TYR A 234 -6.97 -3.86 -6.04
N TYR A 235 -6.60 -4.10 -7.31
CA TYR A 235 -6.14 -5.43 -7.73
C TYR A 235 -4.74 -5.76 -7.23
N SER A 236 -3.84 -4.77 -7.07
CA SER A 236 -2.56 -4.99 -6.38
C SER A 236 -2.78 -5.44 -4.94
N GLY A 237 -3.71 -4.76 -4.21
CA GLY A 237 -4.14 -5.16 -2.88
C GLY A 237 -4.70 -6.59 -2.83
N ARG A 238 -5.52 -6.98 -3.83
CA ARG A 238 -6.02 -8.36 -3.96
C ARG A 238 -4.90 -9.39 -4.20
N ALA A 239 -3.90 -9.03 -5.02
CA ALA A 239 -2.75 -9.87 -5.30
C ALA A 239 -1.89 -10.08 -4.04
N ILE A 240 -1.48 -9.00 -3.36
CA ILE A 240 -0.66 -9.09 -2.15
C ILE A 240 -1.44 -9.62 -0.92
N ASN A 241 -2.76 -9.60 -0.96
CA ASN A 241 -3.54 -10.26 0.09
C ASN A 241 -3.30 -11.77 0.10
N ILE A 242 -3.04 -12.37 -1.05
CA ILE A 242 -2.70 -13.78 -1.22
C ILE A 242 -1.18 -13.96 -1.16
N ALA A 243 -0.47 -13.38 -2.13
CA ALA A 243 0.94 -13.62 -2.38
C ALA A 243 1.88 -12.91 -1.39
N LYS A 244 1.44 -11.83 -0.75
CA LYS A 244 2.27 -10.89 0.01
C LYS A 244 3.30 -10.20 -0.90
N THR A 245 4.05 -9.25 -0.35
CA THR A 245 5.23 -8.64 -0.98
C THR A 245 6.50 -9.36 -0.54
N ASN A 246 7.66 -9.00 -1.09
CA ASN A 246 8.94 -9.65 -0.80
C ASN A 246 10.07 -8.64 -0.50
N ALA A 247 11.29 -8.86 -0.98
CA ALA A 247 12.49 -8.14 -0.57
C ALA A 247 12.45 -6.62 -0.77
N PRO A 248 11.99 -6.03 -1.90
CA PRO A 248 11.92 -4.56 -2.04
C PRO A 248 11.10 -3.92 -0.94
N HIS A 249 9.92 -4.45 -0.65
CA HIS A 249 9.09 -3.97 0.46
C HIS A 249 9.72 -4.24 1.83
N ALA A 250 10.45 -5.35 1.99
CA ALA A 250 11.13 -5.67 3.26
C ALA A 250 12.13 -4.58 3.66
N LEU A 251 12.83 -3.99 2.69
CA LEU A 251 13.85 -2.95 2.92
C LEU A 251 13.26 -1.54 2.96
N SER A 252 12.16 -1.28 2.24
CA SER A 252 11.58 0.06 2.09
C SER A 252 11.29 0.76 3.42
N TYR A 253 10.97 -0.02 4.46
CA TYR A 253 10.57 0.52 5.76
C TYR A 253 11.67 1.32 6.44
N PHE A 254 12.92 0.89 6.31
CA PHE A 254 14.07 1.62 6.81
C PHE A 254 14.17 3.01 6.15
N PHE A 255 14.11 3.06 4.83
CA PHE A 255 14.23 4.31 4.08
C PHE A 255 13.08 5.28 4.39
N THR A 256 11.86 4.75 4.54
CA THR A 256 10.69 5.56 4.90
C THR A 256 10.83 6.13 6.31
N GLN A 257 11.26 5.34 7.28
CA GLN A 257 11.37 5.77 8.67
C GLN A 257 12.52 6.75 8.93
N LYS A 258 13.70 6.44 8.38
CA LYS A 258 14.91 7.21 8.66
C LYS A 258 15.02 8.49 7.83
N PHE A 259 14.62 8.42 6.56
CA PHE A 259 14.80 9.52 5.61
C PHE A 259 13.49 10.21 5.22
N GLY A 260 12.34 9.82 5.76
CA GLY A 260 11.05 10.41 5.45
C GLY A 260 10.60 10.25 3.99
N ILE A 261 11.18 9.26 3.27
CA ILE A 261 10.85 8.98 1.87
C ILE A 261 9.48 8.29 1.85
N GLU A 262 8.57 8.74 0.99
CA GLU A 262 7.26 8.11 0.84
C GLU A 262 7.40 6.64 0.46
N HIS A 263 6.51 5.80 0.99
CA HIS A 263 6.64 4.34 0.97
C HIS A 263 6.89 3.75 -0.42
N GLY A 264 6.07 4.08 -1.42
CA GLY A 264 6.27 3.56 -2.78
C GLY A 264 7.55 4.08 -3.43
N HIS A 265 8.01 5.29 -3.09
CA HIS A 265 9.33 5.79 -3.51
C HIS A 265 10.47 4.98 -2.84
N ALA A 266 10.33 4.68 -1.54
CA ALA A 266 11.29 3.84 -0.82
C ALA A 266 11.38 2.42 -1.40
N VAL A 267 10.27 1.86 -1.88
CA VAL A 267 10.26 0.58 -2.62
C VAL A 267 11.02 0.71 -3.94
N ALA A 268 10.82 1.83 -4.68
CA ALA A 268 11.48 2.06 -5.96
C ALA A 268 13.01 2.05 -5.85
N LEU A 269 13.59 2.48 -4.71
CA LEU A 269 15.05 2.50 -4.49
C LEU A 269 15.71 1.13 -4.68
N THR A 270 15.00 0.07 -4.37
CA THR A 270 15.58 -1.27 -4.36
C THR A 270 14.90 -2.23 -5.33
N PHE A 271 13.76 -1.85 -5.90
CA PHE A 271 12.91 -2.74 -6.70
C PHE A 271 13.68 -3.42 -7.85
N LEU A 272 14.27 -2.64 -8.76
CA LEU A 272 15.00 -3.20 -9.89
C LEU A 272 16.22 -4.01 -9.45
N ARG A 273 16.92 -3.57 -8.41
CA ARG A 273 18.07 -4.28 -7.87
C ARG A 273 17.73 -5.72 -7.49
N PHE A 274 16.59 -5.92 -6.83
CA PHE A 274 16.13 -7.27 -6.47
C PHE A 274 15.62 -8.06 -7.65
N VAL A 275 14.90 -7.45 -8.60
CA VAL A 275 14.43 -8.15 -9.81
C VAL A 275 15.64 -8.65 -10.62
N ASN A 276 16.66 -7.81 -10.80
CA ASN A 276 17.89 -8.18 -11.50
C ASN A 276 18.68 -9.28 -10.75
N PHE A 277 18.70 -9.23 -9.41
CA PHE A 277 19.29 -10.30 -8.62
C PHE A 277 18.52 -11.63 -8.81
N TYR A 278 17.20 -11.62 -8.86
CA TYR A 278 16.40 -12.81 -9.15
C TYR A 278 16.69 -13.33 -10.57
N TYR A 279 16.85 -12.44 -11.53
CA TYR A 279 17.17 -12.82 -12.91
C TYR A 279 18.56 -13.45 -13.03
N LYS A 280 19.59 -12.86 -12.41
CA LYS A 280 20.93 -13.44 -12.34
C LYS A 280 20.92 -14.85 -11.73
N LYS A 281 20.18 -15.02 -10.62
CA LYS A 281 20.00 -16.34 -9.99
C LYS A 281 19.21 -17.32 -10.87
N TYR A 282 18.27 -16.83 -11.66
CA TYR A 282 17.59 -17.67 -12.67
C TYR A 282 18.56 -18.18 -13.71
N LEU A 283 19.42 -17.34 -14.26
CA LEU A 283 20.40 -17.74 -15.28
C LEU A 283 21.40 -18.78 -14.73
N ILE A 284 21.82 -18.66 -13.48
CA ILE A 284 22.74 -19.61 -12.84
C ILE A 284 22.04 -20.93 -12.52
N ASN A 285 20.92 -20.89 -11.81
CA ASN A 285 20.28 -22.08 -11.23
C ASN A 285 19.25 -22.73 -12.14
N LYS A 286 18.93 -22.14 -13.31
CA LYS A 286 17.93 -22.61 -14.29
C LYS A 286 16.56 -22.95 -13.67
N SER A 287 16.18 -22.28 -12.59
CA SER A 287 14.95 -22.54 -11.82
C SER A 287 13.70 -22.46 -12.70
N ILE A 288 12.94 -23.56 -12.78
CA ILE A 288 11.65 -23.63 -13.50
C ILE A 288 10.66 -22.62 -12.94
N PHE A 289 10.62 -22.43 -11.62
CA PHE A 289 9.77 -21.43 -10.97
C PHE A 289 10.09 -20.03 -11.50
N LEU A 290 11.37 -19.61 -11.46
CA LEU A 290 11.77 -18.29 -11.93
C LEU A 290 11.53 -18.12 -13.43
N ARG A 291 11.80 -19.13 -14.26
CA ARG A 291 11.50 -19.12 -15.69
C ARG A 291 10.02 -18.79 -15.94
N LYS A 292 9.11 -19.52 -15.30
CA LYS A 292 7.66 -19.27 -15.42
C LYS A 292 7.29 -17.86 -14.98
N ARG A 293 7.95 -17.31 -13.92
CA ARG A 293 7.66 -15.97 -13.39
C ARG A 293 8.20 -14.86 -14.29
N PHE A 294 9.38 -15.01 -14.87
CA PHE A 294 9.91 -14.05 -15.84
C PHE A 294 9.12 -14.05 -17.14
N ASN A 295 8.74 -15.21 -17.67
CA ASN A 295 7.87 -15.29 -18.84
C ASN A 295 6.52 -14.59 -18.58
N PHE A 296 5.93 -14.80 -17.40
CA PHE A 296 4.70 -14.11 -17.01
C PHE A 296 4.91 -12.60 -16.89
N LEU A 297 6.02 -12.18 -16.28
CA LEU A 297 6.39 -10.76 -16.15
C LEU A 297 6.46 -10.10 -17.53
N PHE A 298 7.26 -10.65 -18.44
CA PHE A 298 7.49 -10.09 -19.78
C PHE A 298 6.19 -10.00 -20.55
N LYS A 299 5.36 -11.04 -20.53
CA LYS A 299 4.02 -11.02 -21.12
C LYS A 299 3.14 -9.91 -20.56
N CYS A 300 3.09 -9.73 -19.23
CA CYS A 300 2.24 -8.71 -18.58
C CYS A 300 2.71 -7.29 -18.81
N THR A 301 4.01 -7.07 -18.97
CA THR A 301 4.63 -5.76 -19.16
C THR A 301 4.85 -5.39 -20.62
N ASN A 302 4.57 -6.33 -21.54
CA ASN A 302 4.85 -6.20 -22.98
C ASN A 302 6.32 -5.87 -23.23
N THR A 303 7.21 -6.68 -22.65
CA THR A 303 8.66 -6.62 -22.81
C THR A 303 9.16 -8.01 -23.20
N GLU A 304 10.25 -8.09 -23.95
CA GLU A 304 10.80 -9.36 -24.43
C GLU A 304 11.82 -9.95 -23.47
N ASP A 305 12.54 -9.06 -22.78
CA ASP A 305 13.65 -9.43 -21.93
C ASP A 305 13.77 -8.54 -20.67
N ILE A 306 14.78 -8.83 -19.86
CA ILE A 306 15.09 -8.09 -18.64
C ILE A 306 15.58 -6.67 -18.94
N TYR A 307 16.23 -6.42 -20.07
CA TYR A 307 16.76 -5.10 -20.43
C TYR A 307 15.63 -4.16 -20.82
N GLN A 308 14.68 -4.61 -21.64
CA GLN A 308 13.47 -3.87 -21.97
C GLN A 308 12.63 -3.57 -20.71
N PHE A 309 12.48 -4.59 -19.83
CA PHE A 309 11.79 -4.41 -18.56
C PHE A 309 12.48 -3.35 -17.68
N ASN A 310 13.79 -3.41 -17.54
CA ASN A 310 14.55 -2.43 -16.77
C ASN A 310 14.39 -1.01 -17.35
N ARG A 311 14.49 -0.84 -18.67
CA ARG A 311 14.24 0.45 -19.35
C ARG A 311 12.84 0.97 -19.07
N LEU A 312 11.83 0.10 -19.11
CA LEU A 312 10.46 0.48 -18.78
C LEU A 312 10.36 1.04 -17.36
N ILE A 313 10.84 0.32 -16.36
CA ILE A 313 10.73 0.74 -14.94
C ILE A 313 11.59 1.99 -14.65
N LEU A 314 12.80 2.08 -15.19
CA LEU A 314 13.65 3.28 -15.07
C LEU A 314 12.99 4.51 -15.70
N ASN A 315 12.37 4.37 -16.85
CA ASN A 315 11.62 5.43 -17.49
C ASN A 315 10.42 5.88 -16.64
N LEU A 316 9.67 4.93 -16.06
CA LEU A 316 8.55 5.25 -15.17
C LEU A 316 9.01 6.01 -13.93
N THR A 317 10.07 5.58 -13.26
CA THR A 317 10.60 6.24 -12.05
C THR A 317 11.17 7.62 -12.39
N LYS A 318 12.00 7.75 -13.44
CA LYS A 318 12.57 9.00 -13.88
C LYS A 318 11.49 10.02 -14.28
N LYS A 319 10.55 9.63 -15.15
CA LYS A 319 9.49 10.54 -15.65
C LYS A 319 8.44 10.90 -14.59
N SER A 320 8.28 10.11 -13.54
CA SER A 320 7.40 10.42 -12.42
C SER A 320 8.07 11.27 -11.33
N GLY A 321 9.40 11.46 -11.39
CA GLY A 321 10.18 12.18 -10.39
C GLY A 321 10.57 11.37 -9.16
N LEU A 322 10.51 10.03 -9.24
CA LEU A 322 11.01 9.15 -8.20
C LEU A 322 12.51 8.92 -8.40
N ASN A 323 13.31 9.69 -7.69
CA ASN A 323 14.77 9.54 -7.76
C ASN A 323 15.21 8.25 -7.04
N THR A 324 15.86 7.34 -7.77
CA THR A 324 16.34 6.04 -7.22
C THR A 324 17.85 6.04 -6.93
N ASN A 325 18.51 7.15 -7.09
CA ASN A 325 19.94 7.29 -6.80
C ASN A 325 20.17 7.66 -5.33
N PHE A 326 20.79 6.78 -4.57
CA PHE A 326 21.06 6.96 -3.14
C PHE A 326 21.91 8.21 -2.85
N LYS A 327 22.95 8.49 -3.67
CA LYS A 327 23.81 9.68 -3.50
C LYS A 327 23.00 10.97 -3.66
N LYS A 328 22.17 11.08 -4.71
CA LYS A 328 21.28 12.24 -4.92
C LYS A 328 20.27 12.44 -3.81
N LEU A 329 19.89 11.38 -3.12
CA LEU A 329 19.00 11.41 -1.94
C LEU A 329 19.77 11.59 -0.63
N LYS A 330 21.08 11.81 -0.68
CA LYS A 330 21.96 11.95 0.50
C LYS A 330 21.89 10.73 1.45
N ILE A 331 21.73 9.54 0.88
CA ILE A 331 21.68 8.26 1.62
C ILE A 331 23.06 7.61 1.53
N ASP A 332 23.80 7.62 2.62
CA ASP A 332 25.05 6.87 2.77
C ASP A 332 24.74 5.42 3.13
N LEU A 333 24.90 4.53 2.15
CA LEU A 333 24.64 3.10 2.35
C LEU A 333 25.68 2.44 3.29
N LYS A 334 26.97 2.88 3.26
CA LYS A 334 28.02 2.32 4.12
C LYS A 334 27.68 2.59 5.58
N LYS A 335 27.46 3.86 5.93
CA LYS A 335 27.09 4.30 7.29
C LYS A 335 25.81 3.64 7.81
N ASN A 336 24.85 3.39 6.94
CA ASN A 336 23.53 2.88 7.33
C ASN A 336 23.37 1.35 7.20
N MET A 337 24.36 0.62 6.71
CA MET A 337 24.23 -0.80 6.39
C MET A 337 23.78 -1.66 7.58
N ARG A 338 24.36 -1.44 8.76
CA ARG A 338 24.00 -2.18 9.98
C ARG A 338 22.50 -2.01 10.31
N GLU A 339 22.00 -0.78 10.23
CA GLU A 339 20.58 -0.49 10.48
C GLU A 339 19.66 -1.02 9.37
N ILE A 340 20.06 -0.95 8.11
CA ILE A 340 19.30 -1.55 6.98
C ILE A 340 19.08 -3.02 7.26
N LEU A 341 20.13 -3.76 7.61
CA LEU A 341 20.06 -5.20 7.85
C LEU A 341 19.23 -5.56 9.09
N SER A 342 19.33 -4.78 10.17
CA SER A 342 18.56 -5.03 11.41
C SER A 342 17.10 -4.68 11.28
N ASN A 343 16.75 -3.66 10.48
CA ASN A 343 15.37 -3.22 10.26
C ASN A 343 14.68 -3.89 9.06
N THR A 344 15.38 -4.76 8.33
CA THR A 344 14.77 -5.52 7.22
C THR A 344 13.70 -6.47 7.75
N ASN A 345 12.49 -6.38 7.19
CA ASN A 345 11.38 -7.23 7.60
C ASN A 345 11.59 -8.68 7.14
N GLN A 346 11.94 -9.55 8.08
CA GLN A 346 12.29 -10.95 7.80
C GLN A 346 11.13 -11.76 7.22
N GLN A 347 9.90 -11.50 7.65
CA GLN A 347 8.73 -12.21 7.12
C GLN A 347 8.53 -11.94 5.62
N ARG A 348 8.71 -10.68 5.20
CA ARG A 348 8.64 -10.30 3.78
C ARG A 348 9.84 -10.79 3.00
N LEU A 349 11.04 -10.71 3.58
CA LEU A 349 12.25 -11.19 2.94
C LEU A 349 12.19 -12.70 2.63
N LYS A 350 11.70 -13.50 3.59
CA LYS A 350 11.54 -14.97 3.44
C LYS A 350 10.54 -15.35 2.32
N ASN A 351 9.66 -14.42 1.93
CA ASN A 351 8.69 -14.63 0.84
C ASN A 351 9.27 -14.37 -0.56
N SER A 352 10.53 -13.98 -0.65
CA SER A 352 11.25 -13.84 -1.94
C SER A 352 11.38 -15.19 -2.65
N PRO A 353 11.46 -15.20 -4.00
CA PRO A 353 11.49 -16.44 -4.79
C PRO A 353 12.70 -17.32 -4.47
N ILE A 354 13.76 -16.72 -3.96
CA ILE A 354 15.00 -17.35 -3.53
C ILE A 354 15.34 -16.94 -2.11
N LYS A 355 16.17 -17.73 -1.43
CA LYS A 355 16.71 -17.38 -0.12
C LYS A 355 17.68 -16.21 -0.26
N ILE A 356 17.52 -15.17 0.56
CA ILE A 356 18.35 -13.96 0.55
C ILE A 356 19.02 -13.84 1.92
N PHE A 357 20.35 -13.79 1.92
CA PHE A 357 21.16 -13.63 3.11
C PHE A 357 21.57 -12.15 3.31
N LYS A 358 22.09 -11.81 4.47
CA LYS A 358 22.59 -10.46 4.76
C LYS A 358 23.70 -10.02 3.80
N LYS A 359 24.59 -10.96 3.40
CA LYS A 359 25.64 -10.72 2.39
C LYS A 359 25.05 -10.35 1.03
N ASP A 360 23.98 -11.02 0.61
CA ASP A 360 23.31 -10.72 -0.66
C ASP A 360 22.70 -9.30 -0.64
N ILE A 361 22.10 -8.88 0.47
CA ILE A 361 21.56 -7.52 0.59
C ILE A 361 22.66 -6.48 0.42
N ARG A 362 23.82 -6.68 1.05
CA ARG A 362 24.99 -5.80 0.87
C ARG A 362 25.40 -5.74 -0.59
N HIS A 363 25.61 -6.91 -1.22
CA HIS A 363 25.98 -7.00 -2.63
C HIS A 363 24.96 -6.30 -3.54
N ILE A 364 23.67 -6.59 -3.41
CA ILE A 364 22.59 -5.99 -4.19
C ILE A 364 22.56 -4.46 -4.06
N LEU A 365 22.81 -3.91 -2.87
CA LEU A 365 22.74 -2.46 -2.67
C LEU A 365 23.97 -1.73 -3.19
N PHE A 366 25.17 -2.34 -3.19
CA PHE A 366 26.40 -1.72 -3.66
C PHE A 366 26.72 -1.98 -5.13
N ASP A 367 26.27 -3.11 -5.68
CA ASP A 367 26.60 -3.49 -7.04
C ASP A 367 25.94 -2.55 -8.06
N LYS A 368 26.81 -1.90 -8.86
CA LYS A 368 26.39 -1.01 -9.94
C LYS A 368 25.63 -1.77 -11.06
N CYS A 369 25.93 -3.04 -11.27
CA CYS A 369 25.24 -3.87 -12.25
C CYS A 369 23.73 -4.01 -11.98
N TYR A 370 23.31 -3.90 -10.71
CA TYR A 370 21.88 -3.91 -10.38
C TYR A 370 21.21 -2.52 -10.45
N SER A 371 22.02 -1.44 -10.62
CA SER A 371 21.50 -0.07 -10.72
C SER A 371 21.48 0.50 -12.15
N ASN A 372 22.35 -0.02 -13.01
CA ASN A 372 22.62 0.53 -14.34
C ASN A 372 22.54 -0.55 -15.42
N PHE A 373 21.35 -1.01 -15.76
CA PHE A 373 21.13 -1.66 -17.06
C PHE A 373 20.80 -0.63 -18.16
N SER A 374 21.33 0.59 -18.03
CA SER A 374 21.02 1.70 -18.92
C SER A 374 22.14 2.04 -19.91
N SER A 375 23.16 1.16 -20.05
CA SER A 375 24.23 1.39 -21.03
C SER A 375 24.65 0.09 -21.69
N LYS A 376 23.91 -0.28 -22.69
CA LYS A 376 24.39 -0.85 -23.97
C LYS A 376 23.34 -0.58 -25.03
#